data_7cabea570add0e20c0488cf6b790ebaf
#
_entry.id   7cabea570add0e20c0488cf6b790ebaf
#
_cell.length_a   1.000
_cell.length_b   1.000
_cell.length_c   1.000
_cell.angle_alpha   90.00
_cell.angle_beta   90.00
_cell.angle_gamma   90.00
#
_symmetry.space_group_name_H-M   'P 1'
#
loop_
_entity.id
_entity.type
_entity.pdbx_description
1 polymer ?
#
loop_
_entity_poly.entity_id
_entity_poly.type
_entity_poly.pdbx_seq_one_letter_code
_entity_poly.pdbx_strand_id
1 'polypeptide(L)'
;QFGTVGALDLVKCLNWPSSSTPEPPKDIKVDVLLLGVQNDPIVGAEGVAAAAATVINAGSASKRVMWQGIGHGASVYSSCAVPPLIGYLDSGKLPDTDTYCPA
;
A
#
# COMPACT_ATOMS: atom_id res chain seq x y z
N GLN A 1 4.78 -16.37 4.35
CA GLN A 1 5.14 -16.79 5.72
C GLN A 1 4.69 -15.70 6.68
N PHE A 2 3.78 -16.04 7.57
CA PHE A 2 3.37 -15.14 8.64
C PHE A 2 4.40 -15.28 9.76
N GLY A 3 5.25 -14.27 9.95
CA GLY A 3 6.13 -14.20 11.11
C GLY A 3 5.34 -14.05 12.42
N THR A 4 6.04 -13.95 13.53
CA THR A 4 5.44 -13.81 14.87
C THR A 4 4.44 -12.63 14.94
N VAL A 5 4.72 -11.54 14.21
CA VAL A 5 3.83 -10.36 14.16
C VAL A 5 2.50 -10.71 13.48
N GLY A 6 2.53 -11.44 12.36
CA GLY A 6 1.30 -11.87 11.70
C GLY A 6 0.46 -12.82 12.56
N ALA A 7 1.10 -13.69 13.35
CA ALA A 7 0.39 -14.55 14.30
C ALA A 7 -0.28 -13.74 15.42
N LEU A 8 0.38 -12.69 15.95
CA LEU A 8 -0.20 -11.80 16.95
C LEU A 8 -1.40 -11.03 16.43
N ASP A 9 -1.38 -10.59 15.17
CA ASP A 9 -2.50 -9.89 14.56
C ASP A 9 -3.72 -10.81 14.34
N LEU A 10 -3.49 -12.08 14.00
CA LEU A 10 -4.56 -13.07 13.95
C LEU A 10 -5.20 -13.29 15.33
N VAL A 11 -4.40 -13.35 16.40
CA VAL A 11 -4.91 -13.53 17.76
C VAL A 11 -5.80 -12.36 18.20
N LYS A 12 -5.48 -11.14 17.81
CA LYS A 12 -6.31 -9.95 18.12
C LYS A 12 -7.72 -10.04 17.53
N CYS A 13 -7.90 -10.77 16.44
CA CYS A 13 -9.17 -10.88 15.72
C CYS A 13 -9.98 -12.13 16.08
N LEU A 14 -9.49 -13.01 16.96
CA LEU A 14 -10.12 -14.32 17.26
C LEU A 14 -11.57 -14.25 17.76
N ASN A 15 -11.93 -13.15 18.42
CA ASN A 15 -13.29 -12.97 18.98
C ASN A 15 -14.11 -11.92 18.21
N TRP A 16 -13.65 -11.49 17.04
CA TRP A 16 -14.43 -10.58 16.23
C TRP A 16 -15.53 -11.35 15.48
N PRO A 17 -16.74 -10.77 15.38
CA PRO A 17 -17.78 -11.39 14.59
C PRO A 17 -17.30 -11.56 13.15
N SER A 18 -17.47 -12.77 12.60
CA SER A 18 -17.17 -13.01 11.20
C SER A 18 -18.16 -12.24 10.33
N SER A 19 -17.66 -11.53 9.35
CA SER A 19 -18.44 -10.91 8.29
C SER A 19 -18.04 -11.50 6.94
N SER A 20 -18.93 -11.44 5.96
CA SER A 20 -18.55 -11.73 4.58
C SER A 20 -17.51 -10.71 4.11
N THR A 21 -16.51 -11.17 3.38
CA THR A 21 -15.57 -10.25 2.72
C THR A 21 -16.37 -9.37 1.75
N PRO A 22 -16.30 -8.03 1.88
CA PRO A 22 -17.00 -7.15 0.94
C PRO A 22 -16.44 -7.34 -0.47
N GLU A 23 -17.30 -7.20 -1.46
CA GLU A 23 -16.83 -7.16 -2.85
C GLU A 23 -15.86 -5.99 -3.06
N PRO A 24 -14.83 -6.16 -3.89
CA PRO A 24 -13.97 -5.07 -4.28
C PRO A 24 -14.77 -3.91 -4.89
N PRO A 25 -14.37 -2.66 -4.69
CA PRO A 25 -15.04 -1.52 -5.31
C PRO A 25 -14.99 -1.65 -6.84
N LYS A 26 -16.12 -1.36 -7.50
CA LYS A 26 -16.26 -1.46 -8.97
C LYS A 26 -16.11 -0.11 -9.66
N ASP A 27 -16.09 0.97 -8.92
CA ASP A 27 -16.07 2.34 -9.44
C ASP A 27 -15.34 3.27 -8.47
N ILE A 28 -14.08 3.51 -8.74
CA ILE A 28 -13.24 4.45 -7.99
C ILE A 28 -13.07 5.71 -8.84
N LYS A 29 -13.38 6.87 -8.28
CA LYS A 29 -13.37 8.16 -8.98
C LYS A 29 -12.15 9.02 -8.69
N VAL A 30 -11.21 8.51 -7.93
CA VAL A 30 -9.98 9.21 -7.55
C VAL A 30 -8.76 8.38 -7.92
N ASP A 31 -7.74 9.04 -8.39
CA ASP A 31 -6.43 8.41 -8.59
C ASP A 31 -5.79 8.11 -7.24
N VAL A 32 -5.05 7.02 -7.14
CA VAL A 32 -4.54 6.52 -5.86
C VAL A 32 -3.02 6.35 -5.90
N LEU A 33 -2.33 7.02 -5.00
CA LEU A 33 -0.91 6.79 -4.74
C LEU A 33 -0.75 5.78 -3.60
N LEU A 34 -0.04 4.70 -3.86
CA LEU A 34 0.24 3.65 -2.90
C LEU A 34 1.70 3.72 -2.44
N LEU A 35 1.90 3.77 -1.13
CA LEU A 35 3.22 3.68 -0.53
C LEU A 35 3.42 2.29 0.06
N GLY A 36 4.52 1.66 -0.29
CA GLY A 36 4.85 0.32 0.20
C GLY A 36 6.30 0.14 0.55
N VAL A 37 6.60 -0.91 1.29
CA VAL A 37 7.94 -1.33 1.65
C VAL A 37 8.17 -2.74 1.14
N GLN A 38 9.32 -2.98 0.52
CA GLN A 38 9.60 -4.28 -0.10
C GLN A 38 9.65 -5.42 0.92
N ASN A 39 10.25 -5.17 2.07
CA ASN A 39 10.37 -6.15 3.16
C ASN A 39 9.58 -5.65 4.39
N ASP A 40 8.30 -5.38 4.20
CA ASP A 40 7.40 -4.98 5.27
C ASP A 40 7.00 -6.23 6.09
N PRO A 41 7.25 -6.24 7.42
CA PRO A 41 6.89 -7.39 8.26
C PRO A 41 5.39 -7.47 8.57
N ILE A 42 4.61 -6.45 8.24
CA ILE A 42 3.19 -6.34 8.57
C ILE A 42 2.33 -6.47 7.31
N VAL A 43 2.66 -5.70 6.28
CA VAL A 43 1.93 -5.68 5.00
C VAL A 43 2.88 -6.08 3.88
N GLY A 44 2.71 -7.28 3.34
CA GLY A 44 3.55 -7.76 2.24
C GLY A 44 3.47 -6.90 0.99
N ALA A 45 4.55 -6.84 0.24
CA ALA A 45 4.61 -6.09 -1.03
C ALA A 45 3.54 -6.55 -2.05
N GLU A 46 3.12 -7.80 -1.97
CA GLU A 46 2.04 -8.38 -2.77
C GLU A 46 0.70 -7.68 -2.48
N GLY A 47 0.46 -7.27 -1.23
CA GLY A 47 -0.73 -6.51 -0.84
C GLY A 47 -0.81 -5.15 -1.53
N VAL A 48 0.33 -4.48 -1.68
CA VAL A 48 0.42 -3.20 -2.41
C VAL A 48 0.12 -3.40 -3.90
N ALA A 49 0.63 -4.47 -4.49
CA ALA A 49 0.35 -4.81 -5.89
C ALA A 49 -1.14 -5.17 -6.11
N ALA A 50 -1.73 -5.93 -5.20
CA ALA A 50 -3.14 -6.27 -5.23
C ALA A 50 -4.05 -5.03 -5.09
N ALA A 51 -3.69 -4.11 -4.20
CA ALA A 51 -4.41 -2.84 -4.04
C ALA A 51 -4.34 -2.00 -5.34
N ALA A 52 -3.16 -1.89 -5.96
CA ALA A 52 -3.01 -1.20 -7.24
C ALA A 52 -3.89 -1.82 -8.33
N ALA A 53 -3.90 -3.15 -8.44
CA ALA A 53 -4.75 -3.86 -9.40
C ALA A 53 -6.24 -3.60 -9.14
N THR A 54 -6.66 -3.57 -7.88
CA THR A 54 -8.06 -3.26 -7.50
C THR A 54 -8.45 -1.86 -7.97
N VAL A 55 -7.61 -0.85 -7.75
CA VAL A 55 -7.87 0.52 -8.19
C VAL A 55 -8.00 0.61 -9.72
N ILE A 56 -7.06 -0.02 -10.44
CA ILE A 56 -7.05 -0.02 -11.90
C ILE A 56 -8.29 -0.75 -12.46
N ASN A 57 -8.65 -1.88 -11.91
CA ASN A 57 -9.84 -2.64 -12.31
C ASN A 57 -11.14 -1.88 -12.01
N ALA A 58 -11.13 -1.00 -11.03
CA ALA A 58 -12.25 -0.11 -10.70
C ALA A 58 -12.27 1.19 -11.55
N GLY A 59 -11.42 1.32 -12.55
CA GLY A 59 -11.45 2.40 -13.54
C GLY A 59 -10.65 3.65 -13.19
N SER A 60 -9.80 3.60 -12.14
CA SER A 60 -8.92 4.71 -11.77
C SER A 60 -7.45 4.41 -11.99
N ALA A 61 -6.62 5.45 -12.04
CA ALA A 61 -5.17 5.29 -12.12
C ALA A 61 -4.57 5.01 -10.74
N SER A 62 -3.50 4.22 -10.74
CA SER A 62 -2.69 3.98 -9.55
C SER A 62 -1.22 4.01 -9.87
N LYS A 63 -0.43 4.57 -8.95
CA LYS A 63 1.04 4.52 -8.94
C LYS A 63 1.55 4.12 -7.58
N ARG A 64 2.75 3.57 -7.56
CA ARG A 64 3.37 3.05 -6.34
C ARG A 64 4.68 3.77 -6.06
N VAL A 65 4.92 4.03 -4.79
CA VAL A 65 6.23 4.42 -4.25
C VAL A 65 6.67 3.30 -3.33
N MET A 66 7.70 2.57 -3.74
CA MET A 66 8.17 1.38 -3.05
C MET A 66 9.57 1.64 -2.46
N TRP A 67 9.67 1.62 -1.14
CA TRP A 67 10.98 1.62 -0.48
C TRP A 67 11.53 0.19 -0.42
N GLN A 68 12.77 -0.01 -0.87
CA GLN A 68 13.43 -1.31 -0.95
C GLN A 68 14.07 -1.78 0.37
N GLY A 69 13.81 -1.06 1.45
CA GLY A 69 14.30 -1.38 2.79
C GLY A 69 13.44 -2.38 3.56
N ILE A 70 13.69 -2.43 4.86
CA ILE A 70 12.98 -3.27 5.84
C ILE A 70 12.30 -2.37 6.86
N GLY A 71 10.99 -2.55 7.07
CA GLY A 71 10.23 -1.76 8.03
C GLY A 71 8.77 -1.59 7.62
N HIS A 72 8.05 -0.71 8.31
CA HIS A 72 6.67 -0.40 8.00
C HIS A 72 6.49 1.12 7.89
N GLY A 73 6.11 1.61 6.70
CA GLY A 73 5.92 3.04 6.43
C GLY A 73 7.04 3.67 5.58
N ALA A 74 6.95 3.58 4.26
CA ALA A 74 7.97 4.07 3.33
C ALA A 74 8.35 5.54 3.55
N SER A 75 7.37 6.43 3.77
CA SER A 75 7.61 7.87 3.98
C SER A 75 8.29 8.22 5.31
N VAL A 76 8.28 7.30 6.27
CA VAL A 76 8.93 7.49 7.59
C VAL A 76 10.43 7.22 7.50
N TYR A 77 10.81 6.22 6.71
CA TYR A 77 12.19 5.73 6.66
C TYR A 77 12.95 6.13 5.41
N SER A 78 12.26 6.57 4.36
CA SER A 78 12.90 6.93 3.08
C SER A 78 12.58 8.36 2.68
N SER A 79 13.61 9.20 2.68
CA SER A 79 13.50 10.58 2.17
C SER A 79 13.15 10.62 0.67
N CYS A 80 13.48 9.58 -0.08
CA CYS A 80 13.11 9.45 -1.49
C CYS A 80 11.59 9.27 -1.68
N ALA A 81 10.89 8.69 -0.71
CA ALA A 81 9.44 8.48 -0.81
C ALA A 81 8.62 9.76 -0.52
N VAL A 82 9.23 10.77 0.09
CA VAL A 82 8.53 11.99 0.51
C VAL A 82 8.12 12.90 -0.65
N PRO A 83 9.00 13.23 -1.63
CA PRO A 83 8.63 14.15 -2.71
C PRO A 83 7.41 13.69 -3.54
N PRO A 84 7.31 12.43 -4.02
CA PRO A 84 6.13 11.99 -4.74
C PRO A 84 4.86 12.01 -3.88
N LEU A 85 4.97 11.73 -2.57
CA LEU A 85 3.85 11.84 -1.64
C LEU A 85 3.36 13.27 -1.50
N ILE A 86 4.26 14.22 -1.24
CA ILE A 86 3.91 15.64 -1.11
C ILE A 86 3.34 16.18 -2.42
N GLY A 87 3.96 15.86 -3.56
CA GLY A 87 3.45 16.27 -4.87
C GLY A 87 2.03 15.79 -5.14
N TYR A 88 1.71 14.57 -4.75
CA TYR A 88 0.35 14.03 -4.85
C TYR A 88 -0.62 14.73 -3.89
N LEU A 89 -0.24 14.96 -2.64
CA LEU A 89 -1.08 15.64 -1.66
C LEU A 89 -1.38 17.09 -2.05
N ASP A 90 -0.41 17.79 -2.62
CA ASP A 90 -0.56 19.19 -3.01
C ASP A 90 -1.38 19.38 -4.30
N SER A 91 -1.24 18.48 -5.26
CA SER A 91 -1.79 18.68 -6.61
C SER A 91 -2.84 17.63 -7.01
N GLY A 92 -2.99 16.54 -6.29
CA GLY A 92 -3.81 15.40 -6.69
C GLY A 92 -3.25 14.61 -7.87
N LYS A 93 -2.04 14.94 -8.36
CA LYS A 93 -1.44 14.29 -9.52
C LYS A 93 -0.53 13.15 -9.12
N LEU A 94 -0.72 12.01 -9.77
CA LEU A 94 0.20 10.89 -9.64
C LEU A 94 1.56 11.18 -10.31
N PRO A 95 2.66 10.59 -9.83
CA PRO A 95 3.91 10.57 -10.58
C PRO A 95 3.73 9.83 -11.92
N ASP A 96 4.53 10.16 -12.92
CA ASP A 96 4.43 9.56 -14.26
C ASP A 96 4.66 8.04 -14.24
N THR A 97 5.55 7.59 -13.37
CA THR A 97 5.91 6.17 -13.24
C THR A 97 5.91 5.74 -11.77
N ASP A 98 5.88 4.43 -11.53
CA ASP A 98 6.18 3.87 -10.22
C ASP A 98 7.60 4.30 -9.79
N THR A 99 7.75 4.65 -8.51
CA THR A 99 9.03 5.08 -7.93
C THR A 99 9.57 3.96 -7.03
N TYR A 100 10.83 3.62 -7.21
CA TYR A 100 11.55 2.66 -6.37
C TYR A 100 12.67 3.37 -5.63
N CYS A 101 12.52 3.48 -4.33
CA CYS A 101 13.47 4.15 -3.43
C CYS A 101 14.45 3.12 -2.86
N PRO A 102 15.77 3.36 -2.94
CA PRO A 102 16.76 2.44 -2.37
C PRO A 102 16.61 2.34 -0.83
N ALA A 103 17.14 1.23 -0.29
CA ALA A 103 17.21 0.99 1.16
C ALA A 103 18.15 1.97 1.86
#